data_2b99ba048d8f9d3f60eee70fbb1df75f
#
_entry.id   2b99ba048d8f9d3f60eee70fbb1df75f
#
_cell.length_a   1.000
_cell.length_b   1.000
_cell.length_c   1.000
_cell.angle_alpha   90.00
_cell.angle_beta   90.00
_cell.angle_gamma   90.00
#
_symmetry.space_group_name_H-M   'P 1'
#
loop_
_entity.id
_entity.type
_entity.pdbx_description
1 polymer ?
#
loop_
_entity_poly.entity_id
_entity_poly.type
_entity_poly.pdbx_seq_one_letter_code
_entity_poly.pdbx_strand_id
1 'polypeptide(L)'
;MGTDISGKKILISGGAIPGSIVDVRVLKNRSNRIESQLLRVVKKSPLEAVLPEKYQVYGGCRWLPIPHEKQLEMKEQQIREVFIHNPEIVANVTWHPIVASPEVYGYRNKLEFSW
;
A
#
# COMPACT_ATOMS: atom_id res chain seq x y z
N MET A 1 2.02 -5.55 -2.81
CA MET A 1 1.85 -6.59 -3.85
C MET A 1 2.99 -6.44 -4.84
N GLY A 2 3.52 -7.54 -5.37
CA GLY A 2 4.57 -7.55 -6.38
C GLY A 2 4.24 -8.54 -7.47
N THR A 3 5.12 -8.65 -8.47
CA THR A 3 5.05 -9.66 -9.53
C THR A 3 6.39 -10.38 -9.63
N ASP A 4 6.36 -11.66 -9.95
CA ASP A 4 7.55 -12.42 -10.27
C ASP A 4 7.98 -12.21 -11.74
N ILE A 5 9.09 -12.83 -12.14
CA ILE A 5 9.61 -12.76 -13.52
C ILE A 5 8.68 -13.36 -14.55
N SER A 6 7.70 -14.19 -14.15
CA SER A 6 6.67 -14.77 -15.03
C SER A 6 5.40 -13.90 -15.11
N GLY A 7 5.36 -12.75 -14.42
CA GLY A 7 4.20 -11.89 -14.32
C GLY A 7 3.15 -12.33 -13.29
N LYS A 8 3.44 -13.39 -12.52
CA LYS A 8 2.55 -13.89 -11.48
C LYS A 8 2.50 -12.95 -10.30
N LYS A 9 1.30 -12.65 -9.81
CA LYS A 9 1.10 -11.76 -8.66
C LYS A 9 1.65 -12.38 -7.37
N ILE A 10 2.44 -11.60 -6.62
CA ILE A 10 2.95 -11.98 -5.30
C ILE A 10 2.25 -11.11 -4.25
N LEU A 11 1.53 -11.74 -3.33
CA LEU A 11 0.94 -11.09 -2.18
C LEU A 11 1.91 -11.21 -1.00
N ILE A 12 2.38 -10.06 -0.50
CA ILE A 12 3.33 -10.00 0.62
C ILE A 12 2.58 -9.51 1.85
N SER A 13 2.44 -10.37 2.84
CA SER A 13 1.98 -9.98 4.18
C SER A 13 3.15 -9.44 5.01
N GLY A 14 2.90 -8.48 5.89
CA GLY A 14 3.94 -7.91 6.77
C GLY A 14 4.36 -6.48 6.47
N GLY A 15 3.73 -5.82 5.47
CA GLY A 15 3.85 -4.36 5.36
C GLY A 15 4.99 -3.85 4.48
N ALA A 16 5.37 -4.58 3.44
CA ALA A 16 6.33 -4.07 2.45
C ALA A 16 5.79 -2.82 1.73
N ILE A 17 6.64 -1.82 1.58
CA ILE A 17 6.34 -0.57 0.87
C ILE A 17 6.73 -0.74 -0.61
N PRO A 18 5.90 -0.27 -1.57
CA PRO A 18 6.25 -0.30 -2.98
C PRO A 18 7.62 0.33 -3.27
N GLY A 19 8.42 -0.33 -4.11
CA GLY A 19 9.79 0.10 -4.41
C GLY A 19 10.86 -0.39 -3.43
N SER A 20 10.52 -1.08 -2.36
CA SER A 20 11.49 -1.76 -1.48
C SER A 20 11.94 -3.10 -2.07
N ILE A 21 13.17 -3.51 -1.76
CA ILE A 21 13.68 -4.87 -2.01
C ILE A 21 13.56 -5.64 -0.71
N VAL A 22 12.91 -6.80 -0.77
CA VAL A 22 12.55 -7.56 0.41
C VAL A 22 12.84 -9.04 0.26
N ASP A 23 13.22 -9.70 1.34
CA ASP A 23 13.23 -11.14 1.43
C ASP A 23 11.87 -11.61 1.94
N VAL A 24 11.31 -12.60 1.28
CA VAL A 24 10.01 -13.16 1.64
C VAL A 24 10.08 -14.68 1.78
N ARG A 25 9.25 -15.21 2.68
CA ARG A 25 8.98 -16.63 2.75
C ARG A 25 7.73 -16.94 1.94
N VAL A 26 7.83 -17.80 0.95
CA VAL A 26 6.66 -18.31 0.21
C VAL A 26 5.87 -19.24 1.14
N LEU A 27 4.59 -18.93 1.32
CA LEU A 27 3.66 -19.73 2.12
C LEU A 27 2.83 -20.65 1.24
N LYS A 28 2.28 -20.12 0.14
CA LYS A 28 1.47 -20.88 -0.82
C LYS A 28 1.74 -20.40 -2.23
N ASN A 29 1.87 -21.35 -3.15
CA ASN A 29 1.97 -21.07 -4.58
C ASN A 29 0.71 -21.60 -5.28
N ARG A 30 -0.18 -20.69 -5.65
CA ARG A 30 -1.43 -21.00 -6.38
C ARG A 30 -1.27 -20.72 -7.87
N SER A 31 -2.20 -21.17 -8.68
CA SER A 31 -2.15 -20.98 -10.15
C SER A 31 -2.01 -19.52 -10.56
N ASN A 32 -2.73 -18.60 -9.90
CA ASN A 32 -2.81 -17.18 -10.26
C ASN A 32 -2.03 -16.23 -9.33
N ARG A 33 -1.54 -16.71 -8.17
CA ARG A 33 -0.81 -15.87 -7.20
C ARG A 33 0.08 -16.69 -6.28
N ILE A 34 1.10 -16.03 -5.76
CA ILE A 34 1.97 -16.52 -4.69
C ILE A 34 1.62 -15.77 -3.41
N GLU A 35 1.36 -16.48 -2.33
CA GLU A 35 1.15 -15.91 -1.00
C GLU A 35 2.47 -16.02 -0.23
N SER A 36 2.94 -14.91 0.30
CA SER A 36 4.24 -14.83 0.99
C SER A 36 4.18 -13.94 2.23
N GLN A 37 5.13 -14.15 3.11
CA GLN A 37 5.34 -13.36 4.32
C GLN A 37 6.66 -12.61 4.23
N LEU A 38 6.65 -11.33 4.56
CA LEU A 38 7.86 -10.53 4.69
C LEU A 38 8.75 -11.10 5.79
N LEU A 39 10.02 -11.36 5.45
CA LEU A 39 11.06 -11.73 6.42
C LEU A 39 11.85 -10.49 6.85
N ARG A 40 12.35 -9.74 5.87
CA ARG A 40 13.10 -8.51 6.12
C ARG A 40 13.08 -7.59 4.91
N VAL A 41 13.31 -6.31 5.14
CA VAL A 41 13.57 -5.32 4.10
C VAL A 41 15.08 -5.28 3.85
N VAL A 42 15.51 -5.66 2.65
CA VAL A 42 16.91 -5.63 2.21
C VAL A 42 17.33 -4.22 1.83
N LYS A 43 16.44 -3.53 1.08
CA LYS A 43 16.61 -2.13 0.69
C LYS A 43 15.28 -1.40 0.87
N LYS A 44 15.33 -0.29 1.60
CA LYS A 44 14.18 0.57 1.81
C LYS A 44 13.69 1.18 0.50
N SER A 45 12.40 1.44 0.45
CA SER A 45 11.79 2.15 -0.68
C SER A 45 12.28 3.60 -0.74
N PRO A 46 12.53 4.15 -1.93
CA PRO A 46 12.79 5.58 -2.09
C PRO A 46 11.59 6.46 -1.70
N LEU A 47 10.40 5.86 -1.57
CA LEU A 47 9.19 6.54 -1.09
C LEU A 47 9.12 6.62 0.44
N GLU A 48 9.99 5.90 1.15
CA GLU A 48 9.94 5.85 2.62
C GLU A 48 10.49 7.14 3.23
N ALA A 49 9.64 7.90 3.88
CA ALA A 49 10.02 9.09 4.62
C ALA A 49 10.48 8.75 6.04
N VAL A 50 11.34 9.60 6.58
CA VAL A 50 11.70 9.54 8.00
C VAL A 50 10.51 10.01 8.83
N LEU A 51 9.98 9.12 9.65
CA LEU A 51 8.89 9.45 10.55
C LEU A 51 9.39 10.23 11.77
N PRO A 52 8.60 11.19 12.28
CA PRO A 52 8.84 11.76 13.61
C PRO A 52 8.93 10.64 14.66
N GLU A 53 9.81 10.81 15.65
CA GLU A 53 10.12 9.78 16.66
C GLU A 53 8.87 9.17 17.32
N LYS A 54 7.91 10.01 17.67
CA LYS A 54 6.65 9.58 18.28
C LYS A 54 5.82 8.62 17.41
N TYR A 55 6.06 8.56 16.10
CA TYR A 55 5.34 7.67 15.18
C TYR A 55 6.15 6.44 14.75
N GLN A 56 7.44 6.36 15.08
CA GLN A 56 8.30 5.22 14.69
C GLN A 56 7.88 3.91 15.36
N VAL A 57 7.27 3.97 16.53
CA VAL A 57 6.77 2.81 17.29
C VAL A 57 5.32 2.44 16.96
N TYR A 58 4.64 3.21 16.12
CA TYR A 58 3.24 2.96 15.77
C TYR A 58 3.13 1.90 14.66
N GLY A 59 2.86 0.66 15.05
CA GLY A 59 2.61 -0.44 14.11
C GLY A 59 1.24 -0.43 13.41
N GLY A 60 0.35 0.49 13.77
CA GLY A 60 -1.06 0.46 13.36
C GLY A 60 -1.36 0.94 11.95
N CYS A 61 -0.46 1.66 11.29
CA CYS A 61 -0.69 2.18 9.95
C CYS A 61 0.47 1.85 9.00
N ARG A 62 0.24 0.92 8.09
CA ARG A 62 1.25 0.48 7.10
C ARG A 62 1.65 1.56 6.11
N TRP A 63 0.81 2.57 5.93
CA TRP A 63 1.04 3.68 5.01
C TRP A 63 1.81 4.84 5.64
N LEU A 64 1.97 4.80 6.96
CA LEU A 64 2.57 5.89 7.71
C LEU A 64 3.97 6.33 7.19
N PRO A 65 4.88 5.40 6.79
CA PRO A 65 6.17 5.79 6.25
C PRO A 65 6.13 6.42 4.84
N ILE A 66 4.98 6.43 4.17
CA ILE A 66 4.84 7.01 2.84
C ILE A 66 4.37 8.46 2.99
N PRO A 67 5.01 9.45 2.33
CA PRO A 67 4.53 10.83 2.34
C PRO A 67 3.06 10.93 1.93
N HIS A 68 2.31 11.82 2.58
CA HIS A 68 0.86 11.92 2.39
C HIS A 68 0.46 12.12 0.93
N GLU A 69 1.18 12.97 0.20
CA GLU A 69 0.96 13.19 -1.24
C GLU A 69 1.09 11.90 -2.05
N LYS A 70 2.11 11.09 -1.75
CA LYS A 70 2.30 9.80 -2.41
C LYS A 70 1.23 8.77 -2.04
N GLN A 71 0.71 8.84 -0.80
CA GLN A 71 -0.45 8.04 -0.42
C GLN A 71 -1.68 8.41 -1.25
N LEU A 72 -1.92 9.70 -1.51
CA LEU A 72 -3.03 10.16 -2.34
C LEU A 72 -2.90 9.66 -3.77
N GLU A 73 -1.73 9.86 -4.40
CA GLU A 73 -1.47 9.36 -5.76
C GLU A 73 -1.73 7.85 -5.87
N MET A 74 -1.21 7.07 -4.93
CA MET A 74 -1.38 5.61 -4.94
C MET A 74 -2.84 5.18 -4.75
N LYS A 75 -3.58 5.86 -3.87
CA LYS A 75 -5.01 5.58 -3.65
C LYS A 75 -5.84 5.92 -4.88
N GLU A 76 -5.58 7.05 -5.51
CA GLU A 76 -6.26 7.44 -6.74
C GLU A 76 -5.99 6.41 -7.85
N GLN A 77 -4.73 6.00 -8.03
CA GLN A 77 -4.36 4.98 -8.99
C GLN A 77 -5.08 3.65 -8.72
N GLN A 78 -5.14 3.20 -7.46
CA GLN A 78 -5.85 1.97 -7.09
C GLN A 78 -7.34 2.02 -7.46
N ILE A 79 -7.99 3.15 -7.26
CA ILE A 79 -9.40 3.31 -7.65
C ILE A 79 -9.53 3.24 -9.17
N ARG A 80 -8.66 3.93 -9.93
CA ARG A 80 -8.68 3.86 -11.40
C ARG A 80 -8.46 2.43 -11.91
N GLU A 81 -7.55 1.68 -11.30
CA GLU A 81 -7.27 0.28 -11.66
C GLU A 81 -8.48 -0.65 -11.44
N VAL A 82 -9.32 -0.40 -10.44
CA VAL A 82 -10.56 -1.15 -10.21
C VAL A 82 -11.52 -1.01 -11.40
N PHE A 83 -11.56 0.17 -12.01
CA PHE A 83 -12.48 0.48 -13.11
C PHE A 83 -11.91 0.21 -14.50
N ILE A 84 -10.61 -0.10 -14.63
CA ILE A 84 -9.95 -0.30 -15.94
C ILE A 84 -10.60 -1.41 -16.78
N HIS A 85 -11.23 -2.37 -16.14
CA HIS A 85 -11.94 -3.47 -16.80
C HIS A 85 -13.40 -3.14 -17.17
N ASN A 86 -13.83 -1.91 -16.87
CA ASN A 86 -15.18 -1.42 -17.18
C ASN A 86 -15.10 -0.13 -18.03
N PRO A 87 -14.70 -0.23 -19.30
CA PRO A 87 -14.46 0.94 -20.14
C PRO A 87 -15.69 1.81 -20.34
N GLU A 88 -16.89 1.23 -20.32
CA GLU A 88 -18.15 1.97 -20.40
C GLU A 88 -18.34 2.91 -19.22
N ILE A 89 -17.96 2.47 -18.00
CA ILE A 89 -18.01 3.32 -16.81
C ILE A 89 -16.98 4.46 -16.96
N VAL A 90 -15.74 4.11 -17.31
CA VAL A 90 -14.64 5.09 -17.44
C VAL A 90 -14.97 6.17 -18.46
N ALA A 91 -15.63 5.82 -19.57
CA ALA A 91 -16.00 6.76 -20.63
C ALA A 91 -17.12 7.74 -20.24
N ASN A 92 -17.97 7.37 -19.28
CA ASN A 92 -19.18 8.12 -18.91
C ASN A 92 -19.09 8.83 -17.55
N VAL A 93 -17.94 8.79 -16.86
CA VAL A 93 -17.77 9.45 -15.57
C VAL A 93 -16.76 10.60 -15.65
N THR A 94 -17.00 11.63 -14.87
CA THR A 94 -16.03 12.70 -14.66
C THR A 94 -15.15 12.33 -13.47
N TRP A 95 -13.84 12.19 -13.72
CA TRP A 95 -12.87 11.93 -12.68
C TRP A 95 -12.42 13.24 -12.03
N HIS A 96 -12.75 13.40 -10.76
CA HIS A 96 -12.22 14.51 -9.96
C HIS A 96 -10.94 14.06 -9.24
N PRO A 97 -10.01 15.00 -8.98
CA PRO A 97 -8.84 14.70 -8.15
C PRO A 97 -9.25 14.22 -6.75
N ILE A 98 -8.43 13.37 -6.15
CA ILE A 98 -8.63 12.95 -4.77
C ILE A 98 -8.57 14.16 -3.83
N VAL A 99 -9.51 14.24 -2.90
CA VAL A 99 -9.52 15.30 -1.88
C VAL A 99 -8.59 14.90 -0.75
N ALA A 100 -7.57 15.71 -0.48
CA ALA A 100 -6.64 15.51 0.60
C ALA A 100 -7.29 15.83 1.95
N SER A 101 -6.91 15.07 3.00
CA SER A 101 -7.22 15.47 4.37
C SER A 101 -6.43 16.71 4.75
N PRO A 102 -7.05 17.74 5.37
CA PRO A 102 -6.32 18.90 5.87
C PRO A 102 -5.34 18.53 6.98
N GLU A 103 -5.64 17.46 7.71
CA GLU A 103 -4.79 16.94 8.79
C GLU A 103 -4.17 15.61 8.40
N VAL A 104 -2.84 15.53 8.41
CA VAL A 104 -2.09 14.29 8.10
C VAL A 104 -2.04 13.37 9.31
N TYR A 105 -1.96 13.95 10.51
CA TYR A 105 -1.87 13.23 11.78
C TYR A 105 -2.95 13.71 12.74
N GLY A 106 -3.30 12.86 13.71
CA GLY A 106 -4.22 13.24 14.78
C GLY A 106 -5.70 13.34 14.39
N TYR A 107 -6.07 12.96 13.17
CA TYR A 107 -7.44 13.05 12.66
C TYR A 107 -8.40 12.01 13.25
N ARG A 108 -7.88 10.92 13.80
CA ARG A 108 -8.70 9.82 14.35
C ARG A 108 -9.08 10.12 15.80
N ASN A 109 -10.38 10.09 16.08
CA ASN A 109 -10.96 10.37 17.39
C ASN A 109 -11.58 9.13 18.07
N LYS A 110 -11.53 7.95 17.40
CA LYS A 110 -12.04 6.69 17.96
C LYS A 110 -11.07 5.55 17.65
N LEU A 111 -10.76 4.75 18.68
CA LEU A 111 -10.02 3.50 18.58
C LEU A 111 -10.78 2.40 19.30
N GLU A 112 -10.77 1.21 18.72
CA GLU A 112 -11.33 0.00 19.32
C GLU A 112 -10.18 -0.99 19.51
N PHE A 113 -10.06 -1.51 20.71
CA PHE A 113 -9.07 -2.52 21.09
C PHE A 113 -9.80 -3.83 21.40
N SER A 114 -9.29 -4.95 20.89
CA SER A 114 -9.71 -6.28 21.31
C SER A 114 -8.65 -6.82 22.26
N TRP A 115 -9.12 -7.36 23.40
CA TRP A 115 -8.28 -7.98 24.43
C TRP A 115 -8.22 -9.49 24.23
#